data_53d42289f1cbcbb8c31ebe51c3efef29
#
_entry.id   53d42289f1cbcbb8c31ebe51c3efef29
#
_cell.length_a   1.000
_cell.length_b   1.000
_cell.length_c   1.000
_cell.angle_alpha   90.00
_cell.angle_beta   90.00
_cell.angle_gamma   90.00
#
_symmetry.space_group_name_H-M   'P 1'
#
loop_
_entity.id
_entity.type
_entity.pdbx_description
1 polymer ?
#
loop_
_entity_poly.entity_id
_entity_poly.type
_entity_poly.pdbx_seq_one_letter_code
_entity_poly.pdbx_strand_id
1 'polypeptide(L)'
;MKIKDIKEGLIDSGTLIGMPALFLILPGTGEEGTKKGVDELLEAVKNSFKRYVVIAGGTIADQAEELKVLLSGIEDLYCHTVIECDGREMLDLDADLYSLSLKPRGTWPVENINAYVSAGRIVELKIYLEDEIDLRETLIALSNHNVPRSAIFFLPAGDDLESYRENAVFLSEECLKYGFRLGERLRFTLGK
;
A
#
# COMPACT_ATOMS: atom_id res chain seq x y z
N MET A 1 16.10 13.85 -1.29
CA MET A 1 15.60 12.45 -1.29
C MET A 1 16.17 11.65 -2.48
N LYS A 2 16.33 10.35 -2.34
CA LYS A 2 16.62 9.45 -3.47
C LYS A 2 15.32 8.92 -4.06
N ILE A 3 15.12 9.09 -5.36
CA ILE A 3 13.92 8.66 -6.09
C ILE A 3 14.36 7.72 -7.21
N LYS A 4 13.74 6.54 -7.29
CA LYS A 4 13.96 5.57 -8.36
C LYS A 4 13.14 5.94 -9.60
N ASP A 5 11.88 6.33 -9.39
CA ASP A 5 10.97 6.65 -10.49
C ASP A 5 9.86 7.62 -10.03
N ILE A 6 9.37 8.43 -10.97
CA ILE A 6 8.19 9.28 -10.80
C ILE A 6 7.27 8.99 -11.98
N LYS A 7 6.07 8.46 -11.71
CA LYS A 7 5.14 8.10 -12.77
C LYS A 7 3.69 8.38 -12.40
N GLU A 8 2.88 8.67 -13.40
CA GLU A 8 1.43 8.71 -13.24
C GLU A 8 0.81 7.35 -13.50
N GLY A 9 -0.26 7.04 -12.77
CA GLY A 9 -0.96 5.77 -12.93
C GLY A 9 -2.28 5.74 -12.17
N LEU A 10 -2.93 4.58 -12.22
CA LEU A 10 -4.09 4.29 -11.39
C LEU A 10 -3.64 3.46 -10.18
N ILE A 11 -4.21 3.71 -9.01
CA ILE A 11 -4.00 2.88 -7.83
C ILE A 11 -4.58 1.49 -8.13
N ASP A 12 -3.75 0.44 -7.99
CA ASP A 12 -4.03 -0.91 -8.47
C ASP A 12 -5.02 -1.69 -7.59
N SER A 13 -5.05 -1.39 -6.30
CA SER A 13 -5.86 -2.15 -5.32
C SER A 13 -6.13 -1.36 -4.05
N GLY A 14 -7.03 -1.87 -3.20
CA GLY A 14 -7.37 -1.28 -1.90
C GLY A 14 -8.52 -0.28 -1.96
N THR A 15 -8.64 0.56 -0.94
CA THR A 15 -9.74 1.52 -0.79
C THR A 15 -9.80 2.54 -1.94
N LEU A 16 -8.65 2.91 -2.48
CA LEU A 16 -8.52 3.94 -3.53
C LEU A 16 -8.32 3.35 -4.93
N ILE A 17 -8.70 2.09 -5.15
CA ILE A 17 -8.56 1.43 -6.45
C ILE A 17 -9.14 2.29 -7.59
N GLY A 18 -8.41 2.42 -8.68
CA GLY A 18 -8.80 3.17 -9.86
C GLY A 18 -8.61 4.70 -9.76
N MET A 19 -8.22 5.24 -8.60
CA MET A 19 -7.94 6.66 -8.47
C MET A 19 -6.63 7.03 -9.21
N PRO A 20 -6.65 8.10 -10.04
CA PRO A 20 -5.44 8.62 -10.66
C PRO A 20 -4.49 9.18 -9.62
N ALA A 21 -3.22 8.77 -9.66
CA ALA A 21 -2.21 9.17 -8.70
C ALA A 21 -0.86 9.47 -9.37
N LEU A 22 -0.05 10.27 -8.69
CA LEU A 22 1.38 10.38 -8.93
C LEU A 22 2.10 9.43 -7.98
N PHE A 23 2.91 8.53 -8.52
CA PHE A 23 3.72 7.59 -7.76
C PHE A 23 5.14 8.13 -7.64
N LEU A 24 5.61 8.28 -6.40
CA LEU A 24 7.00 8.54 -6.04
C LEU A 24 7.60 7.23 -5.55
N ILE A 25 8.39 6.58 -6.40
CA ILE A 25 8.98 5.28 -6.10
C ILE A 25 10.37 5.48 -5.51
N LEU A 26 10.55 5.01 -4.28
CA LEU A 26 11.83 5.04 -3.61
C LEU A 26 12.69 3.82 -4.01
N PRO A 27 14.03 3.96 -4.06
CA PRO A 27 14.89 2.82 -4.34
C PRO A 27 14.91 1.85 -3.16
N GLY A 28 14.98 0.55 -3.45
CA GLY A 28 15.24 -0.50 -2.46
C GLY A 28 16.68 -0.54 -2.00
N THR A 29 16.97 -1.39 -1.01
CA THR A 29 18.32 -1.61 -0.53
C THR A 29 19.24 -2.06 -1.67
N GLY A 30 20.32 -1.30 -1.91
CA GLY A 30 21.26 -1.58 -2.99
C GLY A 30 20.80 -1.15 -4.39
N GLU A 31 19.61 -0.58 -4.54
CA GLU A 31 19.16 0.02 -5.80
C GLU A 31 19.68 1.46 -5.95
N GLU A 32 19.90 1.86 -7.20
CA GLU A 32 20.24 3.23 -7.52
C GLU A 32 18.99 4.12 -7.57
N GLY A 33 19.16 5.37 -7.17
CA GLY A 33 18.13 6.40 -7.27
C GLY A 33 18.74 7.75 -7.58
N THR A 34 18.01 8.57 -8.30
CA THR A 34 18.40 9.96 -8.57
C THR A 34 18.10 10.83 -7.36
N LYS A 35 19.07 11.65 -6.94
CA LYS A 35 18.86 12.62 -5.86
C LYS A 35 18.00 13.78 -6.36
N LYS A 36 16.88 14.03 -5.68
CA LYS A 36 15.94 15.12 -5.98
C LYS A 36 15.72 15.98 -4.75
N GLY A 37 15.59 17.29 -4.95
CA GLY A 37 15.19 18.23 -3.89
C GLY A 37 13.70 18.09 -3.57
N VAL A 38 13.29 18.47 -2.37
CA VAL A 38 11.85 18.46 -1.98
C VAL A 38 11.06 19.41 -2.88
N ASP A 39 11.59 20.60 -3.16
CA ASP A 39 10.93 21.58 -4.06
C ASP A 39 10.70 21.01 -5.47
N GLU A 40 11.67 20.25 -6.00
CA GLU A 40 11.54 19.58 -7.31
C GLU A 40 10.41 18.54 -7.30
N LEU A 41 10.26 17.82 -6.19
CA LEU A 41 9.19 16.84 -6.02
C LEU A 41 7.81 17.52 -5.87
N LEU A 42 7.73 18.61 -5.13
CA LEU A 42 6.50 19.41 -5.00
C LEU A 42 6.07 20.00 -6.34
N GLU A 43 7.02 20.48 -7.15
CA GLU A 43 6.73 20.92 -8.53
C GLU A 43 6.21 19.75 -9.39
N ALA A 44 6.75 18.54 -9.25
CA ALA A 44 6.24 17.38 -9.96
C ALA A 44 4.80 17.03 -9.52
N VAL A 45 4.50 17.09 -8.21
CA VAL A 45 3.14 16.91 -7.69
C VAL A 45 2.18 17.93 -8.29
N LYS A 46 2.51 19.20 -8.24
CA LYS A 46 1.70 20.30 -8.76
C LYS A 46 1.42 20.16 -10.26
N ASN A 47 2.46 19.81 -11.03
CA ASN A 47 2.36 19.68 -12.48
C ASN A 47 1.62 18.40 -12.94
N SER A 48 1.50 17.40 -12.08
CA SER A 48 0.74 16.18 -12.38
C SER A 48 -0.77 16.40 -12.39
N PHE A 49 -1.27 17.42 -11.70
CA PHE A 49 -2.70 17.67 -11.48
C PHE A 49 -3.43 16.48 -10.82
N LYS A 50 -2.71 15.56 -10.15
CA LYS A 50 -3.32 14.44 -9.42
C LYS A 50 -3.57 14.83 -7.97
N ARG A 51 -4.70 14.38 -7.43
CA ARG A 51 -5.07 14.61 -6.03
C ARG A 51 -4.47 13.59 -5.08
N TYR A 52 -3.96 12.47 -5.59
CA TYR A 52 -3.33 11.42 -4.80
C TYR A 52 -1.86 11.31 -5.15
N VAL A 53 -1.04 11.26 -4.11
CA VAL A 53 0.40 11.00 -4.21
C VAL A 53 0.70 9.73 -3.46
N VAL A 54 1.19 8.72 -4.16
CA VAL A 54 1.56 7.43 -3.57
C VAL A 54 3.07 7.37 -3.41
N ILE A 55 3.52 7.19 -2.17
CA ILE A 55 4.93 6.97 -1.83
C ILE A 55 5.10 5.47 -1.62
N ALA A 56 5.89 4.84 -2.47
CA ALA A 56 6.07 3.40 -2.49
C ALA A 56 7.53 3.01 -2.75
N GLY A 57 7.83 1.72 -2.57
CA GLY A 57 9.16 1.15 -2.81
C GLY A 57 9.99 1.05 -1.54
N GLY A 58 11.28 0.85 -1.71
CA GLY A 58 12.28 0.43 -0.76
C GLY A 58 12.29 1.01 0.64
N THR A 59 13.37 1.71 0.97
CA THR A 59 13.65 2.14 2.35
C THR A 59 13.00 3.49 2.68
N ILE A 60 11.70 3.48 2.99
CA ILE A 60 10.96 4.69 3.38
C ILE A 60 11.54 5.29 4.67
N ALA A 61 11.86 4.44 5.66
CA ALA A 61 12.41 4.88 6.94
C ALA A 61 13.75 5.62 6.82
N ASP A 62 14.61 5.20 5.90
CA ASP A 62 15.91 5.85 5.67
C ASP A 62 15.80 7.31 5.19
N GLN A 63 14.64 7.70 4.69
CA GLN A 63 14.36 9.03 4.17
C GLN A 63 13.24 9.75 4.93
N ALA A 64 12.92 9.30 6.14
CA ALA A 64 11.77 9.76 6.91
C ALA A 64 11.78 11.29 7.16
N GLU A 65 12.92 11.87 7.48
CA GLU A 65 13.00 13.32 7.76
C GLU A 65 12.75 14.18 6.51
N GLU A 66 13.27 13.77 5.36
CA GLU A 66 12.98 14.45 4.10
C GLU A 66 11.53 14.24 3.67
N LEU A 67 10.96 13.04 3.96
CA LEU A 67 9.57 12.74 3.70
C LEU A 67 8.61 13.57 4.56
N LYS A 68 8.92 13.84 5.83
CA LYS A 68 8.09 14.73 6.66
C LYS A 68 7.91 16.09 6.01
N VAL A 69 9.00 16.68 5.50
CA VAL A 69 8.95 17.98 4.81
C VAL A 69 8.14 17.90 3.52
N LEU A 70 8.34 16.81 2.74
CA LEU A 70 7.59 16.60 1.51
C LEU A 70 6.09 16.43 1.76
N LEU A 71 5.70 15.62 2.75
CA LEU A 71 4.30 15.37 3.10
C LEU A 71 3.59 16.67 3.52
N SER A 72 4.23 17.50 4.34
CA SER A 72 3.68 18.82 4.70
C SER A 72 3.46 19.70 3.46
N GLY A 73 4.42 19.72 2.52
CA GLY A 73 4.25 20.48 1.28
C GLY A 73 3.16 19.92 0.36
N ILE A 74 2.93 18.60 0.36
CA ILE A 74 1.85 17.95 -0.39
C ILE A 74 0.48 18.32 0.21
N GLU A 75 0.37 18.38 1.54
CA GLU A 75 -0.83 18.83 2.24
C GLU A 75 -1.17 20.29 1.87
N ASP A 76 -0.18 21.19 1.83
CA ASP A 76 -0.36 22.57 1.40
C ASP A 76 -0.87 22.69 -0.06
N LEU A 77 -0.62 21.69 -0.89
CA LEU A 77 -1.17 21.58 -2.24
C LEU A 77 -2.58 20.96 -2.29
N TYR A 78 -3.19 20.65 -1.14
CA TYR A 78 -4.49 19.98 -1.02
C TYR A 78 -4.52 18.62 -1.73
N CYS A 79 -3.41 17.90 -1.73
CA CYS A 79 -3.30 16.54 -2.22
C CYS A 79 -3.33 15.55 -1.06
N HIS A 80 -3.80 14.34 -1.33
CA HIS A 80 -3.83 13.24 -0.37
C HIS A 80 -2.63 12.32 -0.55
N THR A 81 -2.08 11.86 0.55
CA THR A 81 -0.88 11.02 0.59
C THR A 81 -1.20 9.58 0.98
N VAL A 82 -0.62 8.65 0.25
CA VAL A 82 -0.69 7.21 0.53
C VAL A 82 0.72 6.68 0.70
N ILE A 83 1.01 6.02 1.81
CA ILE A 83 2.26 5.28 2.00
C ILE A 83 2.00 3.79 1.77
N GLU A 84 2.61 3.22 0.73
CA GLU A 84 2.60 1.78 0.47
C GLU A 84 3.87 1.13 1.03
N CYS A 85 3.72 0.26 2.03
CA CYS A 85 4.83 -0.45 2.67
C CYS A 85 4.39 -1.84 3.16
N ASP A 86 5.31 -2.59 3.77
CA ASP A 86 5.03 -3.89 4.38
C ASP A 86 4.77 -3.82 5.90
N GLY A 87 4.82 -2.63 6.48
CA GLY A 87 4.57 -2.38 7.89
C GLY A 87 5.66 -2.83 8.86
N ARG A 88 6.78 -3.37 8.38
CA ARG A 88 7.86 -3.89 9.24
C ARG A 88 8.57 -2.81 10.05
N GLU A 89 8.55 -1.60 9.56
CA GLU A 89 9.11 -0.45 10.23
C GLU A 89 7.99 0.50 10.65
N MET A 90 8.06 1.00 11.87
CA MET A 90 7.14 2.04 12.32
C MET A 90 7.58 3.38 11.75
N LEU A 91 6.78 3.94 10.87
CA LEU A 91 7.03 5.23 10.23
C LEU A 91 6.27 6.33 10.97
N ASP A 92 6.99 7.26 11.57
CA ASP A 92 6.40 8.46 12.17
C ASP A 92 6.24 9.55 11.08
N LEU A 93 5.34 9.29 10.15
CA LEU A 93 4.98 10.19 9.04
C LEU A 93 3.50 10.53 9.11
N ASP A 94 3.14 11.73 8.69
CA ASP A 94 1.75 12.18 8.66
C ASP A 94 1.17 12.01 7.25
N ALA A 95 0.64 10.81 6.98
CA ALA A 95 0.03 10.45 5.71
C ALA A 95 -1.47 10.16 5.91
N ASP A 96 -2.28 10.44 4.88
CA ASP A 96 -3.72 10.20 4.94
C ASP A 96 -4.07 8.72 4.98
N LEU A 97 -3.25 7.85 4.35
CA LEU A 97 -3.49 6.41 4.32
C LEU A 97 -2.17 5.62 4.37
N TYR A 98 -2.10 4.65 5.25
CA TYR A 98 -1.08 3.60 5.23
C TYR A 98 -1.67 2.34 4.59
N SER A 99 -1.18 1.99 3.41
CA SER A 99 -1.58 0.82 2.64
C SER A 99 -0.55 -0.29 2.81
N LEU A 100 -0.82 -1.22 3.73
CA LEU A 100 0.13 -2.26 4.13
C LEU A 100 -0.07 -3.52 3.29
N SER A 101 0.95 -3.88 2.52
CA SER A 101 0.96 -5.10 1.70
C SER A 101 1.60 -6.25 2.45
N LEU A 102 0.80 -7.26 2.81
CA LEU A 102 1.23 -8.39 3.64
C LEU A 102 1.21 -9.70 2.85
N LYS A 103 2.19 -10.55 3.13
CA LYS A 103 2.23 -11.93 2.64
C LYS A 103 1.71 -12.86 3.72
N PRO A 104 0.90 -13.88 3.38
CA PRO A 104 0.31 -14.82 4.35
C PRO A 104 1.37 -15.57 5.13
N ARG A 105 2.38 -16.06 4.41
CA ARG A 105 3.47 -16.87 4.98
C ARG A 105 4.60 -15.99 5.45
N GLY A 106 4.82 -15.95 6.75
CA GLY A 106 5.89 -15.19 7.37
C GLY A 106 5.48 -14.50 8.66
N THR A 107 6.42 -13.76 9.24
CA THR A 107 6.15 -12.98 10.45
C THR A 107 5.44 -11.68 10.09
N TRP A 108 4.23 -11.50 10.58
CA TRP A 108 3.49 -10.27 10.44
C TRP A 108 3.96 -9.23 11.46
N PRO A 109 4.04 -7.96 11.06
CA PRO A 109 4.43 -6.86 11.93
C PRO A 109 3.23 -6.39 12.81
N VAL A 110 2.62 -7.31 13.56
CA VAL A 110 1.38 -7.06 14.32
C VAL A 110 1.53 -5.90 15.29
N GLU A 111 2.67 -5.80 15.97
CA GLU A 111 2.95 -4.71 16.94
C GLU A 111 2.95 -3.35 16.23
N ASN A 112 3.60 -3.25 15.07
CA ASN A 112 3.63 -2.01 14.29
C ASN A 112 2.25 -1.66 13.71
N ILE A 113 1.50 -2.66 13.19
CA ILE A 113 0.14 -2.47 12.70
C ILE A 113 -0.73 -1.89 13.81
N ASN A 114 -0.69 -2.49 15.00
CA ASN A 114 -1.45 -2.01 16.16
C ASN A 114 -0.98 -0.63 16.64
N ALA A 115 0.31 -0.32 16.53
CA ALA A 115 0.86 0.99 16.86
C ALA A 115 0.33 2.08 15.91
N TYR A 116 0.27 1.82 14.60
CA TYR A 116 -0.35 2.74 13.63
C TYR A 116 -1.81 3.04 13.99
N VAL A 117 -2.60 1.98 14.23
CA VAL A 117 -4.02 2.14 14.61
C VAL A 117 -4.17 2.90 15.93
N SER A 118 -3.35 2.59 16.94
CA SER A 118 -3.37 3.26 18.25
C SER A 118 -2.94 4.73 18.16
N ALA A 119 -2.08 5.07 17.20
CA ALA A 119 -1.70 6.45 16.90
C ALA A 119 -2.77 7.21 16.09
N GLY A 120 -3.93 6.60 15.82
CA GLY A 120 -5.02 7.21 15.05
C GLY A 120 -4.78 7.27 13.54
N ARG A 121 -3.78 6.54 13.03
CA ARG A 121 -3.50 6.48 11.59
C ARG A 121 -4.56 5.65 10.86
N ILE A 122 -4.94 6.07 9.66
CA ILE A 122 -5.82 5.29 8.79
C ILE A 122 -4.98 4.21 8.11
N VAL A 123 -5.33 2.96 8.36
CA VAL A 123 -4.58 1.79 7.86
C VAL A 123 -5.51 0.88 7.07
N GLU A 124 -5.06 0.41 5.92
CA GLU A 124 -5.64 -0.72 5.21
C GLU A 124 -4.63 -1.87 5.09
N LEU A 125 -5.11 -3.09 5.15
CA LEU A 125 -4.31 -4.30 4.92
C LEU A 125 -4.66 -4.90 3.56
N LYS A 126 -3.67 -5.09 2.71
CA LYS A 126 -3.76 -5.79 1.43
C LYS A 126 -3.03 -7.12 1.56
N ILE A 127 -3.77 -8.22 1.56
CA ILE A 127 -3.23 -9.57 1.82
C ILE A 127 -3.42 -10.41 0.58
N TYR A 128 -2.32 -10.85 -0.03
CA TYR A 128 -2.31 -11.60 -1.28
C TYR A 128 -2.38 -13.09 -0.96
N LEU A 129 -3.50 -13.75 -1.31
CA LEU A 129 -3.81 -15.14 -0.97
C LEU A 129 -3.85 -15.99 -2.23
N GLU A 130 -3.18 -17.14 -2.17
CA GLU A 130 -3.09 -18.10 -3.26
C GLU A 130 -3.93 -19.35 -3.00
N ASP A 131 -3.98 -19.82 -1.74
CA ASP A 131 -4.60 -21.10 -1.38
C ASP A 131 -5.23 -21.09 0.03
N GLU A 132 -5.83 -22.23 0.40
CA GLU A 132 -6.43 -22.42 1.73
C GLU A 132 -5.42 -22.36 2.89
N ILE A 133 -4.15 -22.68 2.63
CA ILE A 133 -3.10 -22.61 3.66
C ILE A 133 -2.82 -21.14 3.96
N ASP A 134 -2.66 -20.33 2.93
CA ASP A 134 -2.50 -18.89 3.05
C ASP A 134 -3.65 -18.24 3.81
N LEU A 135 -4.88 -18.63 3.47
CA LEU A 135 -6.07 -18.16 4.16
C LEU A 135 -6.06 -18.52 5.64
N ARG A 136 -5.75 -19.77 5.99
CA ARG A 136 -5.72 -20.22 7.39
C ARG A 136 -4.67 -19.48 8.20
N GLU A 137 -3.45 -19.34 7.67
CA GLU A 137 -2.38 -18.61 8.34
C GLU A 137 -2.74 -17.13 8.51
N THR A 138 -3.35 -16.53 7.49
CA THR A 138 -3.87 -15.18 7.53
C THR A 138 -4.91 -15.00 8.63
N LEU A 139 -5.91 -15.88 8.73
CA LEU A 139 -6.96 -15.80 9.75
C LEU A 139 -6.38 -15.90 11.18
N ILE A 140 -5.35 -16.72 11.37
CA ILE A 140 -4.63 -16.80 12.65
C ILE A 140 -3.92 -15.49 12.95
N ALA A 141 -3.17 -14.94 11.99
CA ALA A 141 -2.46 -13.67 12.17
C ALA A 141 -3.43 -12.51 12.45
N LEU A 142 -4.57 -12.48 11.73
CA LEU A 142 -5.61 -11.46 11.88
C LEU A 142 -6.31 -11.49 13.26
N SER A 143 -6.20 -12.56 14.05
CA SER A 143 -6.79 -12.60 15.40
C SER A 143 -6.10 -11.66 16.40
N ASN A 144 -4.93 -11.15 16.09
CA ASN A 144 -4.07 -10.38 17.00
C ASN A 144 -3.91 -8.91 16.64
N HIS A 145 -4.66 -8.39 15.67
CA HIS A 145 -4.57 -6.98 15.27
C HIS A 145 -5.89 -6.22 15.48
N ASN A 146 -5.78 -4.88 15.48
CA ASN A 146 -6.90 -3.96 15.75
C ASN A 146 -7.43 -3.25 14.48
N VAL A 147 -7.02 -3.68 13.27
CA VAL A 147 -7.52 -3.09 12.02
C VAL A 147 -8.96 -3.51 11.78
N PRO A 148 -9.89 -2.58 11.50
CA PRO A 148 -11.28 -2.93 11.21
C PRO A 148 -11.38 -3.87 9.98
N ARG A 149 -12.27 -4.86 10.03
CA ARG A 149 -12.48 -5.80 8.91
C ARG A 149 -12.80 -5.09 7.59
N SER A 150 -13.47 -3.95 7.64
CA SER A 150 -13.78 -3.13 6.47
C SER A 150 -12.56 -2.53 5.78
N ALA A 151 -11.41 -2.49 6.46
CA ALA A 151 -10.13 -2.03 5.93
C ALA A 151 -9.18 -3.19 5.57
N ILE A 152 -9.66 -4.44 5.57
CA ILE A 152 -8.88 -5.63 5.22
C ILE A 152 -9.35 -6.15 3.88
N PHE A 153 -8.42 -6.23 2.93
CA PHE A 153 -8.66 -6.69 1.57
C PHE A 153 -7.92 -8.01 1.34
N PHE A 154 -8.66 -9.05 1.01
CA PHE A 154 -8.08 -10.28 0.47
C PHE A 154 -7.96 -10.12 -1.04
N LEU A 155 -6.74 -10.15 -1.52
CA LEU A 155 -6.38 -9.96 -2.92
C LEU A 155 -5.99 -11.31 -3.53
N PRO A 156 -6.60 -11.72 -4.65
CA PRO A 156 -6.17 -12.93 -5.33
C PRO A 156 -4.69 -12.81 -5.72
N ALA A 157 -3.86 -13.75 -5.27
CA ALA A 157 -2.50 -13.89 -5.78
C ALA A 157 -2.55 -14.43 -7.22
N GLY A 158 -1.46 -14.31 -7.94
CA GLY A 158 -1.30 -14.79 -9.31
C GLY A 158 -0.35 -13.90 -10.09
N ASP A 159 0.41 -14.51 -10.98
CA ASP A 159 1.33 -13.83 -11.88
C ASP A 159 0.73 -13.59 -13.27
N ASP A 160 -0.33 -14.35 -13.60
CA ASP A 160 -1.09 -14.23 -14.83
C ASP A 160 -2.61 -14.14 -14.57
N LEU A 161 -3.38 -13.88 -15.63
CA LEU A 161 -4.82 -13.68 -15.54
C LEU A 161 -5.59 -14.96 -15.19
N GLU A 162 -5.08 -16.13 -15.55
CA GLU A 162 -5.73 -17.41 -15.29
C GLU A 162 -5.66 -17.76 -13.81
N SER A 163 -4.43 -17.77 -13.26
CA SER A 163 -4.21 -18.01 -11.81
C SER A 163 -4.89 -16.95 -10.94
N TYR A 164 -4.88 -15.68 -11.38
CA TYR A 164 -5.63 -14.63 -10.70
C TYR A 164 -7.12 -14.91 -10.62
N ARG A 165 -7.75 -15.35 -11.72
CA ARG A 165 -9.19 -15.64 -11.78
C ARG A 165 -9.57 -16.84 -10.93
N GLU A 166 -8.80 -17.91 -10.98
CA GLU A 166 -9.02 -19.09 -10.15
C GLU A 166 -9.00 -18.73 -8.67
N ASN A 167 -7.98 -17.99 -8.24
CA ASN A 167 -7.86 -17.53 -6.88
C ASN A 167 -8.96 -16.52 -6.49
N ALA A 168 -9.43 -15.69 -7.42
CA ALA A 168 -10.54 -14.77 -7.17
C ALA A 168 -11.86 -15.50 -6.90
N VAL A 169 -12.15 -16.60 -7.60
CA VAL A 169 -13.34 -17.43 -7.35
C VAL A 169 -13.28 -18.02 -5.95
N PHE A 170 -12.19 -18.68 -5.61
CA PHE A 170 -11.95 -19.23 -4.26
C PHE A 170 -12.12 -18.16 -3.17
N LEU A 171 -11.44 -17.03 -3.30
CA LEU A 171 -11.48 -15.98 -2.29
C LEU A 171 -12.85 -15.31 -2.18
N SER A 172 -13.65 -15.28 -3.24
CA SER A 172 -14.99 -14.67 -3.19
C SER A 172 -15.90 -15.42 -2.21
N GLU A 173 -15.83 -16.75 -2.19
CA GLU A 173 -16.59 -17.61 -1.26
C GLU A 173 -16.10 -17.42 0.17
N GLU A 174 -14.79 -17.37 0.38
CA GLU A 174 -14.20 -17.23 1.70
C GLU A 174 -14.41 -15.81 2.28
N CYS A 175 -14.38 -14.77 1.43
CA CYS A 175 -14.72 -13.41 1.85
C CYS A 175 -16.16 -13.30 2.34
N LEU A 176 -17.12 -13.96 1.65
CA LEU A 176 -18.52 -14.02 2.07
C LEU A 176 -18.66 -14.74 3.42
N LYS A 177 -17.95 -15.85 3.59
CA LYS A 177 -17.99 -16.67 4.82
C LYS A 177 -17.42 -15.94 6.04
N TYR A 178 -16.31 -15.24 5.89
CA TYR A 178 -15.60 -14.59 7.01
C TYR A 178 -15.88 -13.08 7.15
N GLY A 179 -16.60 -12.48 6.21
CA GLY A 179 -16.95 -11.06 6.25
C GLY A 179 -15.79 -10.11 5.97
N PHE A 180 -14.82 -10.51 5.12
CA PHE A 180 -13.75 -9.67 4.63
C PHE A 180 -14.09 -9.08 3.25
N ARG A 181 -13.33 -8.08 2.83
CA ARG A 181 -13.49 -7.49 1.50
C ARG A 181 -12.66 -8.28 0.49
N LEU A 182 -13.29 -8.75 -0.58
CA LEU A 182 -12.56 -9.18 -1.76
C LEU A 182 -11.99 -7.92 -2.43
N GLY A 183 -10.68 -7.86 -2.57
CA GLY A 183 -9.99 -6.79 -3.29
C GLY A 183 -9.72 -7.21 -4.73
N GLU A 184 -9.75 -6.23 -5.63
CA GLU A 184 -9.39 -6.40 -7.02
C GLU A 184 -7.98 -5.89 -7.27
N ARG A 185 -7.31 -6.42 -8.31
CA ARG A 185 -6.04 -5.92 -8.84
C ARG A 185 -6.30 -5.40 -10.26
N LEU A 186 -6.39 -4.10 -10.37
CA LEU A 186 -6.84 -3.40 -11.59
C LEU A 186 -6.02 -3.75 -12.84
N ARG A 187 -4.72 -4.02 -12.67
CA ARG A 187 -3.84 -4.44 -13.76
C ARG A 187 -4.33 -5.70 -14.49
N PHE A 188 -4.94 -6.66 -13.79
CA PHE A 188 -5.48 -7.85 -14.43
C PHE A 188 -6.79 -7.58 -15.19
N THR A 189 -7.61 -6.67 -14.69
CA THR A 189 -8.82 -6.23 -15.37
C THR A 189 -8.50 -5.43 -16.64
N LEU A 190 -7.46 -4.59 -16.59
CA LEU A 190 -7.02 -3.77 -17.73
C LEU A 190 -6.11 -4.49 -18.72
N GLY A 191 -5.65 -5.71 -18.41
CA GLY A 191 -4.74 -6.48 -19.26
C GLY A 191 -3.35 -5.85 -19.40
N LYS A 192 -2.84 -5.23 -18.32
CA LYS A 192 -1.56 -4.52 -18.28
C LYS A 192 -0.54 -5.23 -17.41
#